data_0016c7a90e1b8ee3c2e2e66e02ced0f7
#
_entry.id   0016c7a90e1b8ee3c2e2e66e02ced0f7
#
_cell.length_a   1.000
_cell.length_b   1.000
_cell.length_c   1.000
_cell.angle_alpha   90.00
_cell.angle_beta   90.00
_cell.angle_gamma   90.00
#
_symmetry.space_group_name_H-M   'P 1'
#
loop_
_entity.id
_entity.type
_entity.pdbx_description
1 polymer ?
#
loop_
_entity_poly.entity_id
_entity_poly.type
_entity_poly.pdbx_seq_one_letter_code
_entity_poly.pdbx_strand_id
1 'polypeptide(L)'
;FIRINAAIPILQKVLSKNEKSFSEIVSARKPFGLPSDFLKDPKKYNMPEVAAKPVKGGITIIGTVNYKTTKRYVKKSYPITSGQEHIENYKVFVSQVLDSGFDITKERLKPFLGNPNDICTETFLRIGSFKNKKDAENVMSYMNTKFFHLLMFLKKVSHHVTAKVYEFVPLQDFSETWDDKKL
;
A
#
# COMPACT_ATOMS: atom_id res chain seq x y z
N PHE A 1 2.49 14.41 23.54
CA PHE A 1 3.69 13.66 23.13
C PHE A 1 4.15 12.67 24.20
N ILE A 2 4.29 13.08 25.47
CA ILE A 2 4.79 12.23 26.57
C ILE A 2 3.87 11.03 26.85
N ARG A 3 2.55 11.21 26.78
CA ARG A 3 1.57 10.12 27.02
C ARG A 3 1.54 9.06 25.90
N ILE A 4 1.83 9.45 24.67
CA ILE A 4 1.90 8.52 23.53
C ILE A 4 3.13 7.65 23.67
N ASN A 5 4.29 8.22 24.01
CA ASN A 5 5.53 7.46 24.21
C ASN A 5 5.42 6.44 25.37
N ALA A 6 4.64 6.73 26.41
CA ALA A 6 4.38 5.78 27.50
C ALA A 6 3.46 4.61 27.08
N ALA A 7 2.57 4.81 26.09
CA ALA A 7 1.70 3.75 25.59
C ALA A 7 2.40 2.78 24.62
N ILE A 8 3.47 3.22 23.96
CA ILE A 8 4.22 2.40 22.99
C ILE A 8 4.72 1.08 23.57
N PRO A 9 5.40 1.03 24.75
CA PRO A 9 5.85 -0.24 25.34
C PRO A 9 4.68 -1.18 25.69
N ILE A 10 3.54 -0.62 26.10
CA ILE A 10 2.34 -1.41 26.43
C ILE A 10 1.78 -2.04 25.15
N LEU A 11 1.65 -1.26 24.08
CA LEU A 11 1.20 -1.76 22.78
C LEU A 11 2.17 -2.80 22.22
N GLN A 12 3.47 -2.57 22.30
CA GLN A 12 4.49 -3.54 21.89
C GLN A 12 4.37 -4.84 22.69
N LYS A 13 4.13 -4.77 23.99
CA LYS A 13 3.95 -5.94 24.86
C LYS A 13 2.65 -6.69 24.56
N VAL A 14 1.58 -6.00 24.19
CA VAL A 14 0.31 -6.61 23.80
C VAL A 14 0.45 -7.31 22.45
N LEU A 15 1.06 -6.65 21.47
CA LEU A 15 1.29 -7.20 20.13
C LEU A 15 2.34 -8.32 20.09
N SER A 16 3.35 -8.28 21.00
CA SER A 16 4.38 -9.32 21.08
C SER A 16 3.88 -10.64 21.61
N LYS A 17 2.68 -10.68 22.15
CA LYS A 17 2.13 -11.89 22.80
C LYS A 17 1.50 -12.92 21.89
N ASN A 18 1.54 -12.83 20.58
CA ASN A 18 1.17 -13.86 19.57
C ASN A 18 0.41 -13.31 18.33
N GLU A 19 0.35 -12.01 18.10
CA GLU A 19 -0.40 -11.51 16.96
C GLU A 19 0.54 -11.09 15.85
N LYS A 20 0.24 -11.53 14.64
CA LYS A 20 0.92 -11.08 13.44
C LYS A 20 0.62 -9.61 13.23
N SER A 21 1.62 -8.86 12.78
CA SER A 21 1.48 -7.44 12.45
C SER A 21 1.01 -7.26 11.01
N PHE A 22 0.18 -6.27 10.78
CA PHE A 22 -0.21 -5.84 9.42
C PHE A 22 1.01 -5.48 8.56
N SER A 23 2.12 -5.06 9.18
CA SER A 23 3.38 -4.78 8.47
C SER A 23 3.92 -5.98 7.68
N GLU A 24 3.55 -7.22 8.02
CA GLU A 24 3.99 -8.44 7.34
C GLU A 24 3.42 -8.56 5.92
N ILE A 25 2.27 -7.95 5.65
CA ILE A 25 1.66 -7.94 4.31
C ILE A 25 1.95 -6.66 3.53
N VAL A 26 2.68 -5.72 4.12
CA VAL A 26 3.07 -4.46 3.46
C VAL A 26 4.38 -4.65 2.72
N SER A 27 4.40 -4.31 1.44
CA SER A 27 5.60 -4.42 0.62
C SER A 27 6.73 -3.50 1.09
N ALA A 28 7.95 -3.81 0.69
CA ALA A 28 9.05 -2.86 0.67
C ALA A 28 8.74 -1.68 -0.28
N ARG A 29 9.57 -0.63 -0.23
CA ARG A 29 9.56 0.43 -1.24
C ARG A 29 9.82 -0.19 -2.62
N LYS A 30 9.27 0.41 -3.67
CA LYS A 30 9.35 -0.10 -5.06
C LYS A 30 8.86 -1.55 -5.20
N PRO A 31 7.58 -1.83 -4.92
CA PRO A 31 7.05 -3.21 -4.91
C PRO A 31 7.32 -3.98 -6.20
N PHE A 32 7.43 -3.26 -7.33
CA PHE A 32 7.67 -3.83 -8.66
C PHE A 32 8.97 -3.29 -9.31
N GLY A 33 9.90 -2.76 -8.50
CA GLY A 33 11.18 -2.25 -8.98
C GLY A 33 11.12 -0.90 -9.71
N LEU A 34 9.94 -0.31 -9.86
CA LEU A 34 9.72 0.91 -10.64
C LEU A 34 9.87 2.18 -9.78
N PRO A 35 10.83 3.08 -10.09
CA PRO A 35 11.03 4.34 -9.39
C PRO A 35 9.81 5.28 -9.44
N SER A 36 9.76 6.27 -8.57
CA SER A 36 8.62 7.20 -8.45
C SER A 36 8.39 8.05 -9.70
N ASP A 37 9.45 8.42 -10.41
CA ASP A 37 9.42 9.21 -11.63
C ASP A 37 9.40 8.37 -12.92
N PHE A 38 9.32 7.04 -12.81
CA PHE A 38 9.36 6.10 -13.92
C PHE A 38 8.40 6.45 -15.08
N LEU A 39 7.17 6.83 -14.75
CA LEU A 39 6.16 7.15 -15.77
C LEU A 39 6.43 8.42 -16.55
N LYS A 40 7.35 9.27 -16.11
CA LYS A 40 7.76 10.50 -16.81
C LYS A 40 8.76 10.18 -17.92
N ASP A 41 9.73 9.33 -17.62
CA ASP A 41 10.80 8.95 -18.55
C ASP A 41 11.31 7.52 -18.26
N PRO A 42 10.67 6.49 -18.86
CA PRO A 42 11.12 5.10 -18.72
C PRO A 42 12.54 4.88 -19.30
N LYS A 43 12.94 5.65 -20.33
CA LYS A 43 14.26 5.52 -20.98
C LYS A 43 15.41 5.83 -20.04
N LYS A 44 15.21 6.74 -19.07
CA LYS A 44 16.17 7.02 -18.01
C LYS A 44 16.59 5.76 -17.23
N TYR A 45 15.76 4.74 -17.22
CA TYR A 45 15.95 3.47 -16.52
C TYR A 45 16.27 2.32 -17.47
N ASN A 46 16.65 2.61 -18.72
CA ASN A 46 16.87 1.62 -19.78
C ASN A 46 15.64 0.71 -20.01
N MET A 47 14.45 1.25 -19.84
CA MET A 47 13.19 0.53 -19.99
C MET A 47 12.45 0.99 -21.26
N PRO A 48 11.72 0.08 -21.93
CA PRO A 48 10.91 0.45 -23.08
C PRO A 48 9.84 1.48 -22.74
N GLU A 49 9.36 2.20 -23.74
CA GLU A 49 8.28 3.18 -23.60
C GLU A 49 6.98 2.53 -23.09
N VAL A 50 6.19 3.33 -22.39
CA VAL A 50 4.89 2.94 -21.85
C VAL A 50 3.76 3.60 -22.65
N ALA A 51 2.71 2.84 -22.97
CA ALA A 51 1.59 3.34 -23.74
C ALA A 51 0.61 4.17 -22.89
N ALA A 52 0.01 5.18 -23.49
CA ALA A 52 -1.05 5.96 -22.85
C ALA A 52 -2.42 5.25 -22.89
N LYS A 53 -2.63 4.32 -23.81
CA LYS A 53 -3.87 3.54 -23.99
C LYS A 53 -3.70 2.10 -23.55
N PRO A 54 -4.76 1.43 -23.07
CA PRO A 54 -4.72 0.03 -22.67
C PRO A 54 -4.17 -0.88 -23.79
N VAL A 55 -3.37 -1.88 -23.36
CA VAL A 55 -2.84 -2.94 -24.20
C VAL A 55 -3.60 -4.23 -23.87
N LYS A 56 -4.18 -4.89 -24.86
CA LYS A 56 -4.94 -6.13 -24.67
C LYS A 56 -4.07 -7.20 -23.97
N GLY A 57 -4.55 -7.71 -22.83
CA GLY A 57 -3.82 -8.69 -22.02
C GLY A 57 -2.52 -8.15 -21.39
N GLY A 58 -2.33 -6.84 -21.39
CA GLY A 58 -1.15 -6.18 -20.85
C GLY A 58 -1.20 -5.90 -19.36
N ILE A 59 -0.19 -5.21 -18.88
CA ILE A 59 -0.02 -4.76 -17.49
C ILE A 59 -0.32 -3.27 -17.41
N THR A 60 -1.06 -2.86 -16.36
CA THR A 60 -1.29 -1.46 -16.02
C THR A 60 -0.27 -1.01 -14.98
N ILE A 61 0.51 0.02 -15.29
CA ILE A 61 1.44 0.65 -14.34
C ILE A 61 0.77 1.90 -13.76
N ILE A 62 0.59 1.92 -12.45
CA ILE A 62 -0.01 3.03 -11.70
C ILE A 62 1.09 3.81 -10.98
N GLY A 63 1.15 5.09 -11.21
CA GLY A 63 2.13 5.98 -10.59
C GLY A 63 1.61 7.39 -10.46
N THR A 64 2.49 8.33 -10.13
CA THR A 64 2.14 9.75 -10.01
C THR A 64 2.92 10.58 -11.01
N VAL A 65 2.22 11.37 -11.81
CA VAL A 65 2.82 12.36 -12.71
C VAL A 65 2.17 13.71 -12.40
N ASN A 66 2.98 14.73 -12.12
CA ASN A 66 2.52 16.08 -11.76
C ASN A 66 1.44 16.04 -10.65
N TYR A 67 1.74 15.32 -9.57
CA TYR A 67 0.85 15.14 -8.40
C TYR A 67 -0.49 14.43 -8.68
N LYS A 68 -0.69 13.89 -9.88
CA LYS A 68 -1.91 13.16 -10.25
C LYS A 68 -1.61 11.68 -10.45
N THR A 69 -2.46 10.83 -9.87
CA THR A 69 -2.42 9.39 -10.13
C THR A 69 -2.64 9.16 -11.63
N THR A 70 -1.69 8.48 -12.25
CA THR A 70 -1.61 8.28 -13.69
C THR A 70 -1.45 6.80 -13.99
N LYS A 71 -2.13 6.32 -15.02
CA LYS A 71 -2.00 4.96 -15.53
C LYS A 71 -1.25 4.97 -16.86
N ARG A 72 -0.39 3.97 -17.03
CA ARG A 72 0.27 3.64 -18.30
C ARG A 72 0.16 2.15 -18.53
N TYR A 73 0.36 1.71 -19.76
CA TYR A 73 0.05 0.36 -20.16
C TYR A 73 1.23 -0.23 -20.93
N VAL A 74 1.51 -1.48 -20.68
CA VAL A 74 2.61 -2.22 -21.31
C VAL A 74 2.18 -3.64 -21.68
N LYS A 75 2.89 -4.29 -22.59
CA LYS A 75 2.67 -5.71 -22.90
C LYS A 75 3.01 -6.58 -21.68
N LYS A 76 2.43 -7.78 -21.59
CA LYS A 76 2.72 -8.74 -20.51
C LYS A 76 4.20 -9.13 -20.43
N SER A 77 4.93 -9.07 -21.55
CA SER A 77 6.38 -9.33 -21.63
C SER A 77 7.26 -8.15 -21.20
N TYR A 78 6.69 -7.09 -20.65
CA TYR A 78 7.47 -5.93 -20.18
C TYR A 78 8.40 -6.35 -19.04
N PRO A 79 9.67 -5.92 -19.02
CA PRO A 79 10.69 -6.43 -18.11
C PRO A 79 10.54 -5.90 -16.69
N ILE A 80 9.53 -6.38 -15.95
CA ILE A 80 9.38 -6.11 -14.53
C ILE A 80 10.38 -6.96 -13.75
N THR A 81 11.19 -6.34 -12.90
CA THR A 81 12.35 -6.98 -12.24
C THR A 81 12.06 -7.50 -10.83
N SER A 82 10.96 -7.10 -10.21
CA SER A 82 10.58 -7.57 -8.87
C SER A 82 9.07 -7.66 -8.72
N GLY A 83 8.59 -8.45 -7.76
CA GLY A 83 7.18 -8.60 -7.43
C GLY A 83 6.34 -9.28 -8.50
N GLN A 84 6.95 -10.04 -9.43
CA GLN A 84 6.24 -10.71 -10.52
C GLN A 84 5.18 -11.68 -9.99
N GLU A 85 5.45 -12.37 -8.87
CA GLU A 85 4.54 -13.30 -8.20
C GLU A 85 3.24 -12.65 -7.70
N HIS A 86 3.21 -11.32 -7.66
CA HIS A 86 2.04 -10.54 -7.22
C HIS A 86 1.25 -9.95 -8.38
N ILE A 87 1.75 -9.99 -9.62
CA ILE A 87 1.11 -9.31 -10.76
C ILE A 87 -0.29 -9.84 -11.01
N GLU A 88 -0.47 -11.16 -10.99
CA GLU A 88 -1.74 -11.82 -11.33
C GLU A 88 -2.74 -11.92 -10.17
N ASN A 89 -2.40 -11.41 -8.99
CA ASN A 89 -3.25 -11.42 -7.82
C ASN A 89 -3.97 -10.08 -7.62
N TYR A 90 -5.06 -10.08 -6.85
CA TYR A 90 -5.63 -8.86 -6.28
C TYR A 90 -4.73 -8.34 -5.16
N LYS A 91 -4.66 -7.04 -5.02
CA LYS A 91 -3.84 -6.35 -4.01
C LYS A 91 -4.47 -5.01 -3.66
N VAL A 92 -3.99 -4.38 -2.62
CA VAL A 92 -4.39 -3.01 -2.29
C VAL A 92 -3.19 -2.10 -2.46
N PHE A 93 -3.39 -0.94 -3.04
CA PHE A 93 -2.39 0.11 -3.14
C PHE A 93 -2.71 1.26 -2.21
N VAL A 94 -1.67 1.83 -1.59
CA VAL A 94 -1.78 3.00 -0.75
C VAL A 94 -0.59 3.93 -1.01
N SER A 95 -0.82 5.24 -0.96
CA SER A 95 0.26 6.21 -1.15
C SER A 95 1.37 6.03 -0.11
N GLN A 96 2.63 6.13 -0.54
CA GLN A 96 3.77 6.21 0.37
C GLN A 96 3.92 7.56 1.06
N VAL A 97 3.20 8.58 0.60
CA VAL A 97 3.21 9.91 1.18
C VAL A 97 1.81 10.23 1.66
N LEU A 98 1.69 10.51 2.95
CA LEU A 98 0.52 11.13 3.54
C LEU A 98 0.87 12.58 3.85
N ASP A 99 -0.11 13.46 3.71
CA ASP A 99 0.05 14.88 3.99
C ASP A 99 0.49 15.10 5.44
N SER A 100 1.12 16.23 5.73
CA SER A 100 1.90 16.45 6.95
C SER A 100 1.09 16.81 8.18
N GLY A 101 -0.21 16.91 8.06
CA GLY A 101 -1.06 17.23 9.19
C GLY A 101 -1.02 16.12 10.24
N PHE A 102 -0.81 16.47 11.51
CA PHE A 102 -1.09 15.56 12.63
C PHE A 102 -2.59 15.51 12.98
N ASP A 103 -3.44 15.96 12.06
CA ASP A 103 -4.87 15.97 12.24
C ASP A 103 -5.47 14.62 11.81
N ILE A 104 -5.49 13.69 12.76
CA ILE A 104 -6.10 12.35 12.64
C ILE A 104 -7.53 12.40 12.04
N THR A 105 -8.22 13.53 12.17
CA THR A 105 -9.60 13.66 11.70
C THR A 105 -9.67 13.99 10.21
N LYS A 106 -8.61 14.55 9.64
CA LYS A 106 -8.56 15.01 8.24
C LYS A 106 -7.74 14.11 7.34
N GLU A 107 -6.65 13.56 7.84
CA GLU A 107 -5.78 12.68 7.07
C GLU A 107 -6.26 11.23 7.11
N ARG A 108 -6.74 10.75 6.00
CA ARG A 108 -7.06 9.32 5.82
C ARG A 108 -6.19 8.72 4.74
N LEU A 109 -5.72 7.51 5.01
CA LEU A 109 -5.28 6.63 3.94
C LEU A 109 -6.40 6.59 2.90
N LYS A 110 -6.00 6.58 1.63
CA LYS A 110 -6.93 6.37 0.50
C LYS A 110 -6.51 5.08 -0.21
N PRO A 111 -6.73 3.91 0.43
CA PRO A 111 -6.41 2.64 -0.21
C PRO A 111 -7.31 2.44 -1.43
N PHE A 112 -6.77 1.85 -2.48
CA PHE A 112 -7.53 1.49 -3.66
C PHE A 112 -7.16 0.10 -4.18
N LEU A 113 -8.12 -0.54 -4.82
CA LEU A 113 -7.96 -1.90 -5.33
C LEU A 113 -7.01 -1.94 -6.53
N GLY A 114 -6.03 -2.82 -6.48
CA GLY A 114 -5.23 -3.27 -7.61
C GLY A 114 -5.77 -4.60 -8.11
N ASN A 115 -6.24 -4.62 -9.35
CA ASN A 115 -6.72 -5.83 -10.01
C ASN A 115 -5.54 -6.71 -10.48
N PRO A 116 -5.79 -7.95 -10.91
CA PRO A 116 -4.81 -8.72 -11.66
C PRO A 116 -4.25 -7.88 -12.82
N ASN A 117 -2.93 -7.96 -13.02
CA ASN A 117 -2.14 -7.17 -13.97
C ASN A 117 -2.01 -5.65 -13.64
N ASP A 118 -2.50 -5.17 -12.50
CA ASP A 118 -2.14 -3.85 -12.01
C ASP A 118 -0.86 -3.92 -11.17
N ILE A 119 0.10 -3.04 -11.46
CA ILE A 119 1.32 -2.83 -10.69
C ILE A 119 1.50 -1.33 -10.39
N CYS A 120 2.41 -0.98 -9.50
CA CYS A 120 2.64 0.42 -9.16
C CYS A 120 4.12 0.80 -9.17
N THR A 121 4.37 2.10 -9.31
CA THR A 121 5.68 2.69 -9.05
C THR A 121 5.92 2.85 -7.55
N GLU A 122 7.12 3.28 -7.16
CA GLU A 122 7.50 3.59 -5.78
C GLU A 122 6.60 4.62 -5.09
N THR A 123 5.73 5.32 -5.80
CA THR A 123 4.77 6.26 -5.18
C THR A 123 3.70 5.57 -4.33
N PHE A 124 3.54 4.25 -4.50
CA PHE A 124 2.59 3.45 -3.75
C PHE A 124 3.26 2.24 -3.09
N LEU A 125 2.75 1.82 -1.94
CA LEU A 125 2.98 0.52 -1.34
C LEU A 125 1.94 -0.47 -1.86
N ARG A 126 2.34 -1.73 -2.00
CA ARG A 126 1.44 -2.87 -2.18
C ARG A 126 1.12 -3.48 -0.81
N ILE A 127 -0.13 -3.69 -0.55
CA ILE A 127 -0.64 -4.38 0.63
C ILE A 127 -1.24 -5.70 0.20
N GLY A 128 -0.74 -6.78 0.78
CA GLY A 128 -1.19 -8.15 0.50
C GLY A 128 -0.99 -8.61 -0.93
N SER A 129 -1.45 -9.82 -1.20
CA SER A 129 -1.51 -10.47 -2.50
C SER A 129 -2.56 -11.56 -2.40
N PHE A 130 -3.77 -11.32 -2.94
CA PHE A 130 -4.97 -12.11 -2.68
C PHE A 130 -5.45 -12.82 -3.93
N LYS A 131 -5.92 -14.05 -3.78
CA LYS A 131 -6.46 -14.82 -4.91
C LYS A 131 -7.84 -14.35 -5.33
N ASN A 132 -8.61 -13.81 -4.40
CA ASN A 132 -9.94 -13.28 -4.68
C ASN A 132 -10.02 -11.78 -4.35
N LYS A 133 -11.00 -11.14 -5.01
CA LYS A 133 -11.23 -9.70 -4.86
C LYS A 133 -11.75 -9.34 -3.48
N LYS A 134 -12.56 -10.21 -2.88
CA LYS A 134 -13.24 -9.95 -1.61
C LYS A 134 -12.26 -9.75 -0.47
N ASP A 135 -11.19 -10.56 -0.39
CA ASP A 135 -10.17 -10.41 0.64
C ASP A 135 -9.46 -9.05 0.52
N ALA A 136 -9.13 -8.61 -0.71
CA ALA A 136 -8.56 -7.29 -0.93
C ALA A 136 -9.51 -6.16 -0.52
N GLU A 137 -10.80 -6.28 -0.81
CA GLU A 137 -11.83 -5.33 -0.39
C GLU A 137 -12.00 -5.31 1.14
N ASN A 138 -11.89 -6.45 1.81
CA ASN A 138 -11.94 -6.56 3.26
C ASN A 138 -10.71 -5.91 3.93
N VAL A 139 -9.51 -6.06 3.33
CA VAL A 139 -8.33 -5.29 3.75
C VAL A 139 -8.59 -3.78 3.66
N MET A 140 -9.18 -3.31 2.55
CA MET A 140 -9.51 -1.89 2.41
C MET A 140 -10.51 -1.42 3.45
N SER A 141 -11.52 -2.25 3.81
CA SER A 141 -12.47 -1.92 4.86
C SER A 141 -11.77 -1.75 6.21
N TYR A 142 -10.87 -2.66 6.58
CA TYR A 142 -10.05 -2.56 7.78
C TYR A 142 -9.17 -1.31 7.78
N MET A 143 -8.47 -1.03 6.68
CA MET A 143 -7.62 0.16 6.53
C MET A 143 -8.40 1.48 6.66
N ASN A 144 -9.70 1.48 6.45
CA ASN A 144 -10.56 2.67 6.58
C ASN A 144 -11.12 2.87 7.99
N THR A 145 -10.87 1.98 8.95
CA THR A 145 -11.35 2.11 10.34
C THR A 145 -10.55 3.16 11.11
N LYS A 146 -11.18 3.77 12.09
CA LYS A 146 -10.53 4.71 13.03
C LYS A 146 -9.45 4.01 13.85
N PHE A 147 -9.71 2.76 14.23
CA PHE A 147 -8.75 1.92 14.95
C PHE A 147 -7.45 1.74 14.18
N PHE A 148 -7.53 1.35 12.90
CA PHE A 148 -6.36 1.22 12.03
C PHE A 148 -5.55 2.53 11.96
N HIS A 149 -6.24 3.64 11.71
CA HIS A 149 -5.61 4.95 11.61
C HIS A 149 -4.95 5.36 12.92
N LEU A 150 -5.60 5.17 14.07
CA LEU A 150 -5.02 5.49 15.38
C LEU A 150 -3.70 4.76 15.59
N LEU A 151 -3.67 3.44 15.39
CA LEU A 151 -2.46 2.63 15.60
C LEU A 151 -1.33 2.99 14.62
N MET A 152 -1.67 3.24 13.37
CA MET A 152 -0.72 3.73 12.38
C MET A 152 -0.11 5.08 12.77
N PHE A 153 -0.91 6.03 13.25
CA PHE A 153 -0.45 7.35 13.66
C PHE A 153 0.48 7.31 14.87
N LEU A 154 0.32 6.36 15.78
CA LEU A 154 1.22 6.19 16.93
C LEU A 154 2.68 5.94 16.49
N LYS A 155 2.88 5.32 15.32
CA LYS A 155 4.21 5.00 14.78
C LYS A 155 4.68 5.97 13.69
N LYS A 156 3.78 6.78 13.13
CA LYS A 156 4.11 7.72 12.04
C LYS A 156 4.90 8.91 12.58
N VAL A 157 6.15 9.04 12.17
CA VAL A 157 7.06 10.13 12.57
C VAL A 157 7.41 11.08 11.41
N SER A 158 6.97 10.79 10.19
CA SER A 158 7.26 11.56 8.98
C SER A 158 6.12 11.47 7.96
N HIS A 159 6.23 12.21 6.86
CA HIS A 159 5.29 12.11 5.72
C HIS A 159 5.35 10.76 5.01
N HIS A 160 6.48 10.06 5.11
CA HIS A 160 6.64 8.77 4.45
C HIS A 160 6.03 7.65 5.29
N VAL A 161 5.17 6.88 4.63
CA VAL A 161 4.57 5.67 5.16
C VAL A 161 5.35 4.47 4.63
N THR A 162 5.91 3.68 5.54
CA THR A 162 6.64 2.44 5.23
C THR A 162 6.01 1.28 6.00
N ALA A 163 6.44 0.04 5.74
CA ALA A 163 5.94 -1.12 6.49
C ALA A 163 6.03 -0.93 8.02
N LYS A 164 7.10 -0.27 8.52
CA LYS A 164 7.27 0.02 9.96
C LYS A 164 6.16 0.86 10.58
N VAL A 165 5.49 1.70 9.79
CA VAL A 165 4.38 2.53 10.30
C VAL A 165 3.19 1.67 10.70
N TYR A 166 3.04 0.49 10.11
CA TYR A 166 1.95 -0.45 10.40
C TYR A 166 2.30 -1.51 11.47
N GLU A 167 3.48 -1.42 12.10
CA GLU A 167 3.97 -2.42 13.06
C GLU A 167 3.03 -2.66 14.24
N PHE A 168 2.32 -1.62 14.70
CA PHE A 168 1.38 -1.71 15.81
C PHE A 168 -0.05 -2.11 15.39
N VAL A 169 -0.30 -2.22 14.10
CA VAL A 169 -1.61 -2.62 13.58
C VAL A 169 -1.67 -4.15 13.56
N PRO A 170 -2.62 -4.78 14.27
CA PRO A 170 -2.80 -6.23 14.21
C PRO A 170 -3.18 -6.69 12.82
N LEU A 171 -2.66 -7.84 12.39
CA LEU A 171 -3.13 -8.49 11.19
C LEU A 171 -4.44 -9.22 11.48
N GLN A 172 -5.47 -8.91 10.73
CA GLN A 172 -6.80 -9.50 10.89
C GLN A 172 -7.05 -10.66 9.91
N ASP A 173 -8.10 -11.41 10.17
CA ASP A 173 -8.65 -12.34 9.18
C ASP A 173 -9.47 -11.56 8.13
N PHE A 174 -9.00 -11.58 6.89
CA PHE A 174 -9.62 -10.87 5.78
C PHE A 174 -10.65 -11.70 5.01
N SER A 175 -11.01 -12.89 5.48
CA SER A 175 -12.22 -13.58 5.01
C SER A 175 -13.49 -12.79 5.38
N GLU A 176 -13.38 -11.86 6.34
CA GLU A 176 -14.46 -11.02 6.87
C GLU A 176 -14.24 -9.53 6.59
N THR A 177 -15.35 -8.79 6.57
CA THR A 177 -15.33 -7.31 6.51
C THR A 177 -15.17 -6.73 7.92
N TRP A 178 -14.37 -5.67 8.03
CA TRP A 178 -14.06 -4.98 9.28
C TRP A 178 -14.59 -3.55 9.25
N ASP A 179 -15.18 -3.11 10.37
CA ASP A 179 -15.62 -1.74 10.59
C ASP A 179 -15.36 -1.29 12.04
N ASP A 180 -15.61 -0.02 12.36
CA ASP A 180 -15.38 0.55 13.69
C ASP A 180 -16.31 -0.01 14.79
N LYS A 181 -17.35 -0.76 14.43
CA LYS A 181 -18.24 -1.40 15.42
C LYS A 181 -17.77 -2.79 15.81
N LYS A 182 -17.05 -3.45 14.90
CA LYS A 182 -16.53 -4.80 15.10
C LYS A 182 -15.19 -4.79 15.83
N LEU A 183 -14.47 -3.68 15.82
CA LEU A 183 -13.17 -3.43 16.46
C LEU A 183 -13.34 -2.75 17.81
#